data_639235bd183563bfa110452b3f139f12
#
_entry.id   639235bd183563bfa110452b3f139f12
#
_cell.length_a   1.000
_cell.length_b   1.000
_cell.length_c   1.000
_cell.angle_alpha   90.00
_cell.angle_beta   90.00
_cell.angle_gamma   90.00
#
_symmetry.space_group_name_H-M   'P 1'
#
loop_
_entity.id
_entity.type
_entity.pdbx_description
1 polymer ?
#
loop_
_entity_poly.entity_id
_entity_poly.type
_entity_poly.pdbx_seq_one_letter_code
_entity_poly.pdbx_strand_id
1 'polypeptide(L)'
;MVHLLLHLLIKRTGVMALIKNVRGIKPTIGNNCYLAENATITGEVTIGDNCSVWFNAVLRGDVNSIMIGNNTNIQDGAIIHGTYQKAKTIIGSNVSIGHNAIVHGCTIEDNVLIGMGAIVMDHAVVQSGSIVAAGAVVLMNAIVESGYIYAGVPAKKLKTVGDLGNVFERTSKNYIMYSGWYQEE
;
A
#
# COMPACT_ATOMS: atom_id res chain seq x y z
N MET A 1 4.50 43.84 11.46
CA MET A 1 5.22 43.06 10.44
C MET A 1 5.89 41.80 10.98
N VAL A 2 6.49 41.80 12.16
CA VAL A 2 7.17 40.64 12.76
C VAL A 2 6.18 39.50 13.15
N HIS A 3 4.99 39.85 13.61
CA HIS A 3 3.93 38.86 14.02
C HIS A 3 3.36 38.06 12.84
N LEU A 4 3.31 38.64 11.63
CA LEU A 4 2.79 37.96 10.44
C LEU A 4 3.79 36.94 9.88
N LEU A 5 5.11 37.24 10.00
CA LEU A 5 6.17 36.30 9.61
C LEU A 5 6.30 35.12 10.55
N LEU A 6 6.02 35.29 11.85
CA LEU A 6 6.03 34.19 12.83
C LEU A 6 4.87 33.21 12.60
N HIS A 7 3.70 33.71 12.18
CA HIS A 7 2.54 32.85 11.83
C HIS A 7 2.77 32.03 10.54
N LEU A 8 3.53 32.56 9.59
CA LEU A 8 3.91 31.83 8.37
C LEU A 8 5.01 30.78 8.61
N LEU A 9 5.86 31.00 9.61
CA LEU A 9 6.91 30.03 10.00
C LEU A 9 6.36 28.85 10.81
N ILE A 10 5.29 29.07 11.61
CA ILE A 10 4.68 28.01 12.44
C ILE A 10 3.84 27.04 11.59
N LYS A 11 3.32 27.45 10.43
CA LYS A 11 2.55 26.60 9.51
C LYS A 11 3.38 25.60 8.71
N ARG A 12 4.71 25.53 8.88
CA ARG A 12 5.60 24.63 8.12
C ARG A 12 6.47 23.68 8.95
N THR A 13 6.15 23.46 10.21
CA THR A 13 6.76 22.38 11.01
C THR A 13 5.90 21.11 11.03
N GLY A 14 5.16 20.85 9.97
CA GLY A 14 4.51 19.55 9.80
C GLY A 14 5.60 18.48 9.65
N VAL A 15 5.61 17.51 10.54
CA VAL A 15 6.41 16.30 10.38
C VAL A 15 5.94 15.67 9.07
N MET A 16 6.84 15.51 8.09
CA MET A 16 6.52 14.92 6.80
C MET A 16 6.96 13.45 6.76
N ALA A 17 6.33 12.67 5.89
CA ALA A 17 6.77 11.30 5.61
C ALA A 17 8.28 11.24 5.36
N LEU A 18 8.95 10.22 5.86
CA LEU A 18 10.36 9.98 5.59
C LEU A 18 10.56 9.47 4.16
N ILE A 19 10.91 10.36 3.25
CA ILE A 19 11.26 10.01 1.87
C ILE A 19 12.78 10.04 1.73
N LYS A 20 13.40 8.88 1.45
CA LYS A 20 14.86 8.76 1.44
C LYS A 20 15.39 8.14 0.16
N ASN A 21 16.41 8.78 -0.43
CA ASN A 21 17.18 8.17 -1.51
C ASN A 21 18.02 7.00 -0.99
N VAL A 22 18.02 5.92 -1.74
CA VAL A 22 18.88 4.77 -1.49
C VAL A 22 19.58 4.39 -2.78
N ARG A 23 20.90 4.23 -2.75
CA ARG A 23 21.72 3.89 -3.93
C ARG A 23 21.57 4.88 -5.10
N GLY A 24 21.31 6.15 -4.79
CA GLY A 24 21.08 7.19 -5.79
C GLY A 24 19.68 7.24 -6.39
N ILE A 25 18.77 6.33 -6.01
CA ILE A 25 17.40 6.26 -6.51
C ILE A 25 16.46 6.89 -5.49
N LYS A 26 15.64 7.84 -5.95
CA LYS A 26 14.63 8.55 -5.14
C LYS A 26 13.23 8.00 -5.46
N PRO A 27 12.36 7.84 -4.45
CA PRO A 27 10.96 7.54 -4.68
C PRO A 27 10.27 8.55 -5.60
N THR A 28 9.39 8.06 -6.47
CA THR A 28 8.51 8.87 -7.33
C THR A 28 7.08 8.72 -6.83
N ILE A 29 6.42 9.85 -6.56
CA ILE A 29 5.08 9.93 -6.01
C ILE A 29 4.18 10.64 -7.04
N GLY A 30 3.05 10.04 -7.35
CA GLY A 30 2.03 10.62 -8.22
C GLY A 30 1.29 11.80 -7.62
N ASN A 31 0.30 12.30 -8.35
CA ASN A 31 -0.49 13.46 -7.93
C ASN A 31 -1.54 13.07 -6.87
N ASN A 32 -1.95 14.06 -6.06
CA ASN A 32 -3.01 13.91 -5.06
C ASN A 32 -2.80 12.75 -4.08
N CYS A 33 -1.57 12.45 -3.74
CA CYS A 33 -1.24 11.41 -2.77
C CYS A 33 -1.19 11.98 -1.36
N TYR A 34 -1.70 11.22 -0.40
CA TYR A 34 -1.53 11.46 1.03
C TYR A 34 -0.41 10.58 1.58
N LEU A 35 0.52 11.17 2.29
CA LEU A 35 1.60 10.46 2.98
C LEU A 35 1.60 10.90 4.44
N ALA A 36 1.23 10.00 5.34
CA ALA A 36 1.21 10.28 6.78
C ALA A 36 2.62 10.65 7.28
N GLU A 37 2.72 11.48 8.31
CA GLU A 37 3.96 12.14 8.78
C GLU A 37 5.07 11.15 9.16
N ASN A 38 4.72 9.95 9.60
CA ASN A 38 5.67 8.91 9.97
C ASN A 38 5.70 7.71 9.00
N ALA A 39 5.08 7.84 7.84
CA ALA A 39 5.26 6.88 6.77
C ALA A 39 6.71 6.92 6.26
N THR A 40 7.26 5.77 5.91
CA THR A 40 8.64 5.65 5.43
C THR A 40 8.67 5.10 4.02
N ILE A 41 9.23 5.87 3.08
CA ILE A 41 9.30 5.50 1.66
C ILE A 41 10.75 5.66 1.19
N THR A 42 11.42 4.58 0.82
CA THR A 42 12.86 4.63 0.53
C THR A 42 13.22 3.88 -0.75
N GLY A 43 14.17 4.41 -1.51
CA GLY A 43 14.76 3.76 -2.68
C GLY A 43 13.85 3.74 -3.91
N GLU A 44 13.87 2.65 -4.65
CA GLU A 44 13.15 2.47 -5.92
C GLU A 44 11.66 2.15 -5.68
N VAL A 45 10.91 3.19 -5.34
CA VAL A 45 9.45 3.12 -5.12
C VAL A 45 8.76 4.08 -6.09
N THR A 46 7.78 3.56 -6.83
CA THR A 46 6.90 4.37 -7.68
C THR A 46 5.47 4.21 -7.19
N ILE A 47 4.80 5.32 -6.89
CA ILE A 47 3.41 5.38 -6.44
C ILE A 47 2.60 6.17 -7.47
N GLY A 48 1.48 5.62 -7.91
CA GLY A 48 0.55 6.26 -8.84
C GLY A 48 -0.26 7.39 -8.19
N ASP A 49 -1.25 7.89 -8.90
CA ASP A 49 -2.08 9.02 -8.47
C ASP A 49 -3.16 8.60 -7.45
N ASN A 50 -3.62 9.55 -6.63
CA ASN A 50 -4.69 9.42 -5.64
C ASN A 50 -4.44 8.28 -4.63
N CYS A 51 -3.20 7.99 -4.30
CA CYS A 51 -2.82 6.98 -3.33
C CYS A 51 -2.71 7.54 -1.92
N SER A 52 -2.85 6.67 -0.92
CA SER A 52 -2.60 7.06 0.48
C SER A 52 -1.71 6.06 1.19
N VAL A 53 -0.68 6.58 1.88
CA VAL A 53 0.25 5.80 2.70
C VAL A 53 0.12 6.27 4.14
N TRP A 54 -0.38 5.39 4.99
CA TRP A 54 -0.83 5.72 6.34
C TRP A 54 0.27 5.57 7.39
N PHE A 55 -0.09 5.82 8.65
CA PHE A 55 0.87 5.93 9.74
C PHE A 55 1.68 4.65 9.96
N ASN A 56 2.97 4.79 10.18
CA ASN A 56 3.94 3.70 10.36
C ASN A 56 4.05 2.71 9.17
N ALA A 57 3.44 2.99 8.04
CA ALA A 57 3.64 2.16 6.86
C ALA A 57 5.06 2.33 6.30
N VAL A 58 5.66 1.22 5.85
CA VAL A 58 7.04 1.20 5.32
C VAL A 58 7.06 0.62 3.92
N LEU A 59 7.49 1.42 2.96
CA LEU A 59 7.73 1.03 1.57
C LEU A 59 9.24 1.11 1.32
N ARG A 60 9.91 -0.04 1.33
CA ARG A 60 11.37 -0.09 1.27
C ARG A 60 11.88 -0.73 -0.04
N GLY A 61 12.11 0.10 -1.05
CA GLY A 61 12.62 -0.27 -2.37
C GLY A 61 14.16 -0.18 -2.46
N ASP A 62 14.88 -0.65 -1.45
CA ASP A 62 16.34 -0.58 -1.37
C ASP A 62 17.05 -1.73 -2.08
N VAL A 63 16.41 -2.87 -2.19
CA VAL A 63 16.98 -4.11 -2.77
C VAL A 63 16.33 -4.50 -4.08
N ASN A 64 15.09 -4.07 -4.33
CA ASN A 64 14.35 -4.27 -5.58
C ASN A 64 13.23 -3.24 -5.67
N SER A 65 12.67 -3.04 -6.88
CA SER A 65 11.65 -2.04 -7.12
C SER A 65 10.30 -2.39 -6.48
N ILE A 66 9.58 -1.35 -6.06
CA ILE A 66 8.18 -1.39 -5.65
C ILE A 66 7.40 -0.48 -6.59
N MET A 67 6.36 -1.01 -7.21
CA MET A 67 5.47 -0.28 -8.11
C MET A 67 4.04 -0.37 -7.58
N ILE A 68 3.36 0.76 -7.44
CA ILE A 68 1.99 0.88 -6.92
C ILE A 68 1.16 1.67 -7.92
N GLY A 69 0.04 1.10 -8.34
CA GLY A 69 -0.93 1.73 -9.24
C GLY A 69 -1.76 2.82 -8.56
N ASN A 70 -2.72 3.34 -9.29
CA ASN A 70 -3.56 4.47 -8.83
C ASN A 70 -4.63 4.06 -7.81
N ASN A 71 -5.14 5.03 -7.04
CA ASN A 71 -6.24 4.86 -6.09
C ASN A 71 -6.00 3.74 -5.06
N THR A 72 -4.76 3.46 -4.72
CA THR A 72 -4.34 2.38 -3.83
C THR A 72 -4.02 2.94 -2.44
N ASN A 73 -4.47 2.24 -1.40
CA ASN A 73 -4.19 2.64 -0.02
C ASN A 73 -3.32 1.60 0.70
N ILE A 74 -2.29 2.08 1.36
CA ILE A 74 -1.35 1.30 2.18
C ILE A 74 -1.59 1.72 3.63
N GLN A 75 -2.31 0.87 4.38
CA GLN A 75 -2.82 1.23 5.69
C GLN A 75 -1.74 1.15 6.78
N ASP A 76 -2.11 1.61 7.98
CA ASP A 76 -1.19 1.79 9.09
C ASP A 76 -0.37 0.53 9.39
N GLY A 77 0.93 0.70 9.57
CA GLY A 77 1.86 -0.37 9.90
C GLY A 77 2.11 -1.40 8.80
N ALA A 78 1.53 -1.25 7.61
CA ALA A 78 1.79 -2.18 6.51
C ALA A 78 3.23 -2.07 6.02
N ILE A 79 3.81 -3.22 5.62
CA ILE A 79 5.19 -3.30 5.16
C ILE A 79 5.23 -3.83 3.73
N ILE A 80 5.82 -3.05 2.84
CA ILE A 80 6.03 -3.40 1.44
C ILE A 80 7.52 -3.49 1.17
N HIS A 81 7.98 -4.67 0.71
CA HIS A 81 9.39 -4.91 0.43
C HIS A 81 9.55 -5.95 -0.69
N GLY A 82 10.77 -6.33 -1.00
CA GLY A 82 11.10 -7.37 -1.98
C GLY A 82 12.40 -8.09 -1.65
N THR A 83 12.76 -9.10 -2.42
CA THR A 83 14.02 -9.83 -2.26
C THR A 83 15.07 -9.32 -3.25
N TYR A 84 16.29 -9.07 -2.74
CA TYR A 84 17.41 -8.56 -3.53
C TYR A 84 17.62 -9.36 -4.82
N GLN A 85 17.54 -8.65 -5.96
CA GLN A 85 17.70 -9.18 -7.32
C GLN A 85 16.81 -10.39 -7.70
N LYS A 86 15.85 -10.79 -6.86
CA LYS A 86 15.01 -11.98 -7.08
C LYS A 86 13.55 -11.63 -7.25
N ALA A 87 12.98 -10.85 -6.36
CA ALA A 87 11.55 -10.60 -6.34
C ALA A 87 11.25 -9.12 -6.09
N LYS A 88 10.69 -8.45 -7.10
CA LYS A 88 10.12 -7.10 -6.98
C LYS A 88 8.68 -7.18 -6.49
N THR A 89 8.15 -6.07 -5.98
CA THR A 89 6.75 -5.98 -5.58
C THR A 89 5.97 -5.10 -6.55
N ILE A 90 4.90 -5.64 -7.10
CA ILE A 90 3.99 -4.93 -7.99
C ILE A 90 2.60 -4.95 -7.38
N ILE A 91 2.01 -3.77 -7.21
CA ILE A 91 0.66 -3.59 -6.69
C ILE A 91 -0.13 -2.77 -7.71
N GLY A 92 -1.25 -3.28 -8.15
CA GLY A 92 -2.12 -2.66 -9.13
C GLY A 92 -2.90 -1.46 -8.59
N SER A 93 -3.92 -1.07 -9.33
CA SER A 93 -4.82 0.04 -9.01
C SER A 93 -6.04 -0.42 -8.21
N ASN A 94 -6.65 0.50 -7.44
CA ASN A 94 -7.80 0.22 -6.58
C ASN A 94 -7.54 -0.91 -5.58
N VAL A 95 -6.30 -1.04 -5.10
CA VAL A 95 -5.89 -2.06 -4.13
C VAL A 95 -5.95 -1.48 -2.71
N SER A 96 -6.43 -2.28 -1.77
CA SER A 96 -6.37 -1.93 -0.34
C SER A 96 -5.44 -2.91 0.39
N ILE A 97 -4.36 -2.39 0.93
CA ILE A 97 -3.43 -3.14 1.79
C ILE A 97 -3.77 -2.82 3.24
N GLY A 98 -4.38 -3.79 3.92
CA GLY A 98 -4.90 -3.65 5.28
C GLY A 98 -3.82 -3.38 6.33
N HIS A 99 -4.24 -2.86 7.48
CA HIS A 99 -3.36 -2.53 8.61
C HIS A 99 -2.44 -3.70 8.97
N ASN A 100 -1.16 -3.43 9.19
CA ASN A 100 -0.12 -4.39 9.54
C ASN A 100 0.05 -5.57 8.55
N ALA A 101 -0.44 -5.46 7.33
CA ALA A 101 -0.19 -6.48 6.32
C ALA A 101 1.26 -6.41 5.82
N ILE A 102 1.80 -7.57 5.42
CA ILE A 102 3.13 -7.68 4.81
C ILE A 102 2.96 -8.13 3.35
N VAL A 103 3.45 -7.32 2.43
CA VAL A 103 3.44 -7.61 0.99
C VAL A 103 4.89 -7.64 0.51
N HIS A 104 5.36 -8.83 0.17
CA HIS A 104 6.78 -9.05 -0.06
C HIS A 104 7.04 -9.79 -1.36
N GLY A 105 7.76 -9.15 -2.30
CA GLY A 105 8.25 -9.76 -3.53
C GLY A 105 7.20 -10.40 -4.45
N CYS A 106 5.98 -9.90 -4.45
CA CYS A 106 4.83 -10.51 -5.10
C CYS A 106 4.12 -9.57 -6.09
N THR A 107 3.18 -10.10 -6.84
CA THR A 107 2.28 -9.34 -7.71
C THR A 107 0.88 -9.35 -7.14
N ILE A 108 0.33 -8.17 -6.94
CA ILE A 108 -1.08 -7.95 -6.58
C ILE A 108 -1.70 -7.18 -7.75
N GLU A 109 -2.67 -7.79 -8.42
CA GLU A 109 -3.34 -7.18 -9.55
C GLU A 109 -4.36 -6.13 -9.10
N ASP A 110 -5.11 -5.54 -10.04
CA ASP A 110 -6.08 -4.49 -9.75
C ASP A 110 -7.29 -5.02 -8.95
N ASN A 111 -7.96 -4.11 -8.21
CA ASN A 111 -9.18 -4.42 -7.48
C ASN A 111 -8.99 -5.61 -6.50
N VAL A 112 -7.99 -5.54 -5.66
CA VAL A 112 -7.67 -6.56 -4.63
C VAL A 112 -7.76 -5.97 -3.24
N LEU A 113 -8.21 -6.77 -2.28
CA LEU A 113 -8.16 -6.43 -0.87
C LEU A 113 -7.25 -7.44 -0.13
N ILE A 114 -6.17 -6.93 0.44
CA ILE A 114 -5.31 -7.66 1.37
C ILE A 114 -5.76 -7.30 2.79
N GLY A 115 -6.27 -8.28 3.52
CA GLY A 115 -6.81 -8.10 4.86
C GLY A 115 -5.75 -7.73 5.89
N MET A 116 -6.20 -7.16 7.00
CA MET A 116 -5.33 -6.74 8.13
C MET A 116 -4.46 -7.89 8.62
N GLY A 117 -3.16 -7.65 8.80
CA GLY A 117 -2.20 -8.64 9.28
C GLY A 117 -1.94 -9.81 8.33
N ALA A 118 -2.46 -9.79 7.11
CA ALA A 118 -2.16 -10.83 6.13
C ALA A 118 -0.71 -10.73 5.62
N ILE A 119 -0.15 -11.86 5.20
CA ILE A 119 1.21 -11.95 4.66
C ILE A 119 1.13 -12.54 3.25
N VAL A 120 1.69 -11.83 2.27
CA VAL A 120 1.83 -12.30 0.89
C VAL A 120 3.32 -12.41 0.58
N MET A 121 3.79 -13.64 0.26
CA MET A 121 5.20 -13.96 0.11
C MET A 121 5.67 -13.86 -1.35
N ASP A 122 6.99 -13.98 -1.53
CA ASP A 122 7.67 -13.83 -2.82
C ASP A 122 7.04 -14.67 -3.93
N HIS A 123 6.96 -14.07 -5.12
CA HIS A 123 6.44 -14.68 -6.34
C HIS A 123 4.97 -15.12 -6.25
N ALA A 124 4.27 -14.86 -5.16
CA ALA A 124 2.82 -15.05 -5.13
C ALA A 124 2.13 -14.08 -6.10
N VAL A 125 1.02 -14.53 -6.68
CA VAL A 125 0.17 -13.71 -7.55
C VAL A 125 -1.23 -13.66 -6.94
N VAL A 126 -1.69 -12.46 -6.62
CA VAL A 126 -3.06 -12.23 -6.15
C VAL A 126 -3.82 -11.59 -7.31
N GLN A 127 -4.65 -12.41 -7.98
CA GLN A 127 -5.36 -12.00 -9.19
C GLN A 127 -6.51 -11.04 -8.89
N SER A 128 -6.86 -10.25 -9.92
CA SER A 128 -7.88 -9.20 -9.82
C SER A 128 -9.22 -9.66 -9.26
N GLY A 129 -9.87 -8.80 -8.50
CA GLY A 129 -11.19 -9.08 -7.91
C GLY A 129 -11.15 -10.11 -6.79
N SER A 130 -9.99 -10.40 -6.19
CA SER A 130 -9.85 -11.36 -5.09
C SER A 130 -9.60 -10.69 -3.74
N ILE A 131 -9.81 -11.45 -2.68
CA ILE A 131 -9.60 -11.02 -1.30
C ILE A 131 -8.69 -12.02 -0.60
N VAL A 132 -7.63 -11.52 0.02
CA VAL A 132 -6.87 -12.25 1.04
C VAL A 132 -7.42 -11.84 2.40
N ALA A 133 -7.98 -12.78 3.14
CA ALA A 133 -8.63 -12.50 4.42
C ALA A 133 -7.62 -12.04 5.48
N ALA A 134 -8.10 -11.36 6.53
CA ALA A 134 -7.27 -10.92 7.63
C ALA A 134 -6.48 -12.09 8.27
N GLY A 135 -5.20 -11.86 8.57
CA GLY A 135 -4.29 -12.84 9.17
C GLY A 135 -3.93 -14.04 8.28
N ALA A 136 -4.35 -14.06 7.02
CA ALA A 136 -4.02 -15.16 6.11
C ALA A 136 -2.56 -15.09 5.65
N VAL A 137 -1.93 -16.25 5.36
CA VAL A 137 -0.57 -16.34 4.84
C VAL A 137 -0.58 -16.99 3.46
N VAL A 138 -0.38 -16.17 2.42
CA VAL A 138 -0.21 -16.62 1.04
C VAL A 138 1.24 -17.00 0.83
N LEU A 139 1.49 -18.28 0.62
CA LEU A 139 2.84 -18.83 0.50
C LEU A 139 3.52 -18.39 -0.81
N MET A 140 4.84 -18.53 -0.83
CA MET A 140 5.66 -18.30 -2.01
C MET A 140 5.14 -19.09 -3.22
N ASN A 141 5.13 -18.44 -4.39
CA ASN A 141 4.64 -18.98 -5.67
C ASN A 141 3.15 -19.36 -5.70
N ALA A 142 2.39 -19.08 -4.66
CA ALA A 142 0.95 -19.38 -4.66
C ALA A 142 0.18 -18.41 -5.56
N ILE A 143 -0.93 -18.89 -6.12
CA ILE A 143 -1.88 -18.09 -6.90
C ILE A 143 -3.18 -17.99 -6.12
N VAL A 144 -3.59 -16.76 -5.83
CA VAL A 144 -4.93 -16.42 -5.35
C VAL A 144 -5.77 -16.12 -6.57
N GLU A 145 -6.70 -17.00 -6.89
CA GLU A 145 -7.50 -16.93 -8.12
C GLU A 145 -8.48 -15.74 -8.10
N SER A 146 -8.67 -15.16 -9.28
CA SER A 146 -9.60 -14.04 -9.47
C SER A 146 -11.02 -14.36 -8.99
N GLY A 147 -11.64 -13.41 -8.28
CA GLY A 147 -13.01 -13.52 -7.80
C GLY A 147 -13.21 -14.41 -6.57
N TYR A 148 -12.14 -14.83 -5.91
CA TYR A 148 -12.22 -15.68 -4.71
C TYR A 148 -11.63 -15.01 -3.47
N ILE A 149 -12.12 -15.49 -2.32
CA ILE A 149 -11.56 -15.19 -0.99
C ILE A 149 -10.66 -16.35 -0.57
N TYR A 150 -9.44 -16.02 -0.17
CA TYR A 150 -8.50 -16.95 0.43
C TYR A 150 -8.29 -16.62 1.91
N ALA A 151 -8.26 -17.65 2.77
CA ALA A 151 -8.14 -17.47 4.22
C ALA A 151 -7.29 -18.57 4.86
N GLY A 152 -6.77 -18.31 6.05
CA GLY A 152 -6.03 -19.26 6.89
C GLY A 152 -4.52 -19.23 6.71
N VAL A 153 -3.84 -20.10 7.46
CA VAL A 153 -2.37 -20.27 7.47
C VAL A 153 -2.05 -21.76 7.27
N PRO A 154 -1.59 -22.17 6.07
CA PRO A 154 -1.49 -21.38 4.84
C PRO A 154 -2.86 -21.01 4.26
N ALA A 155 -2.92 -19.92 3.48
CA ALA A 155 -4.13 -19.45 2.83
C ALA A 155 -4.67 -20.49 1.84
N LYS A 156 -5.96 -20.77 1.91
CA LYS A 156 -6.68 -21.68 1.03
C LYS A 156 -7.91 -21.00 0.47
N LYS A 157 -8.32 -21.40 -0.74
CA LYS A 157 -9.57 -20.96 -1.34
C LYS A 157 -10.74 -21.26 -0.41
N LEU A 158 -11.51 -20.23 -0.05
CA LEU A 158 -12.65 -20.35 0.88
C LEU A 158 -13.98 -20.31 0.15
N LYS A 159 -14.26 -19.23 -0.57
CA LYS A 159 -15.51 -19.00 -1.32
C LYS A 159 -15.31 -17.89 -2.37
N THR A 160 -16.30 -17.71 -3.24
CA THR A 160 -16.34 -16.55 -4.16
C THR A 160 -16.54 -15.24 -3.39
N VAL A 161 -16.04 -14.13 -3.96
CA VAL A 161 -16.28 -12.78 -3.45
C VAL A 161 -17.77 -12.41 -3.52
N GLY A 162 -18.47 -12.86 -4.58
CA GLY A 162 -19.93 -12.68 -4.74
C GLY A 162 -20.32 -11.19 -4.59
N ASP A 163 -21.37 -10.94 -3.79
CA ASP A 163 -21.94 -9.60 -3.57
C ASP A 163 -20.98 -8.62 -2.86
N LEU A 164 -19.82 -9.09 -2.39
CA LEU A 164 -18.78 -8.22 -1.85
C LEU A 164 -17.95 -7.52 -2.94
N GLY A 165 -18.20 -7.77 -4.23
CA GLY A 165 -17.41 -7.25 -5.35
C GLY A 165 -17.26 -5.72 -5.39
N ASN A 166 -18.22 -4.97 -4.84
CA ASN A 166 -18.12 -3.51 -4.73
C ASN A 166 -17.19 -3.03 -3.59
N VAL A 167 -16.66 -3.95 -2.77
CA VAL A 167 -15.79 -3.60 -1.63
C VAL A 167 -14.52 -2.89 -2.08
N PHE A 168 -13.96 -3.28 -3.22
CA PHE A 168 -12.71 -2.73 -3.75
C PHE A 168 -12.85 -1.23 -4.04
N GLU A 169 -13.81 -0.88 -4.88
CA GLU A 169 -14.07 0.51 -5.24
C GLU A 169 -14.51 1.34 -4.04
N ARG A 170 -15.41 0.79 -3.21
CA ARG A 170 -15.89 1.47 -2.00
C ARG A 170 -14.75 1.77 -1.03
N THR A 171 -13.87 0.79 -0.76
CA THR A 171 -12.75 1.00 0.16
C THR A 171 -11.75 2.00 -0.41
N SER A 172 -11.42 1.91 -1.69
CA SER A 172 -10.56 2.89 -2.35
C SER A 172 -11.11 4.31 -2.24
N LYS A 173 -12.37 4.53 -2.59
CA LYS A 173 -13.04 5.83 -2.47
C LYS A 173 -13.08 6.36 -1.02
N ASN A 174 -13.32 5.48 -0.06
CA ASN A 174 -13.33 5.86 1.35
C ASN A 174 -11.94 6.35 1.79
N TYR A 175 -10.86 5.67 1.40
CA TYR A 175 -9.51 6.08 1.78
C TYR A 175 -9.07 7.37 1.09
N ILE A 176 -9.52 7.66 -0.13
CA ILE A 176 -9.34 8.96 -0.77
C ILE A 176 -10.08 10.06 0.04
N MET A 177 -11.30 9.80 0.47
CA MET A 177 -12.06 10.73 1.31
C MET A 177 -11.40 10.93 2.67
N TYR A 178 -10.98 9.84 3.35
CA TYR A 178 -10.34 9.93 4.67
C TYR A 178 -9.04 10.73 4.61
N SER A 179 -8.22 10.53 3.58
CA SER A 179 -6.97 11.28 3.41
C SER A 179 -7.23 12.79 3.20
N GLY A 180 -8.37 13.17 2.63
CA GLY A 180 -8.77 14.57 2.51
C GLY A 180 -8.90 15.25 3.87
N TRP A 181 -9.43 14.58 4.89
CA TRP A 181 -9.57 15.15 6.24
C TRP A 181 -8.25 15.57 6.89
N TYR A 182 -7.15 14.88 6.54
CA TYR A 182 -5.80 15.20 7.04
C TYR A 182 -5.07 16.25 6.21
N GLN A 183 -5.61 16.62 5.05
CA GLN A 183 -5.03 17.63 4.17
C GLN A 183 -5.67 19.01 4.36
N GLU A 184 -6.83 19.09 5.01
CA GLU A 184 -7.58 20.32 5.26
C GLU A 184 -7.10 21.10 6.51
N GLU A 185 -6.21 20.53 7.33
CA GLU A 185 -5.59 21.16 8.51
C GLU A 185 -4.19 21.74 8.16
#